data_603134d02bacca7a0ead9dfe319c0b94
#
_entry.id   603134d02bacca7a0ead9dfe319c0b94
#
_cell.length_a   1.000
_cell.length_b   1.000
_cell.length_c   1.000
_cell.angle_alpha   90.00
_cell.angle_beta   90.00
_cell.angle_gamma   90.00
#
_symmetry.space_group_name_H-M   'P 1'
#
loop_
_entity.id
_entity.type
_entity.pdbx_description
1 polymer ?
#
loop_
_entity_poly.entity_id
_entity_poly.type
_entity_poly.pdbx_seq_one_letter_code
_entity_poly.pdbx_strand_id
1 'polypeptide(L)'
;MTAYPRAELEEMVERWLKANRDAEAAGDWKPMADLYTEDATYGWNYGDRTEFIAVGRDEIREVALGLEMEGLGGWEYPYMAKIIDAEQGFFVGFWKQVAGGSREDGTPYEIAGIGGSWFKYGGNHQWCWQRDWFDLGN
;
A
#
# COMPACT_ATOMS: atom_id res chain seq x y z
N MET A 1 1.55 16.17 21.75
CA MET A 1 2.72 15.34 21.68
C MET A 1 3.08 15.02 20.24
N THR A 2 4.29 15.31 19.90
CA THR A 2 4.75 15.03 18.56
C THR A 2 5.20 13.61 18.46
N ALA A 3 4.73 12.93 17.48
CA ALA A 3 5.16 11.58 17.29
C ALA A 3 6.56 11.54 16.69
N TYR A 4 6.79 12.23 15.56
CA TYR A 4 8.03 12.04 14.81
C TYR A 4 8.39 13.30 14.03
N PRO A 5 9.70 13.52 13.75
CA PRO A 5 10.09 14.60 12.84
C PRO A 5 9.50 14.40 11.45
N ARG A 6 9.08 15.50 10.83
CA ARG A 6 8.52 15.44 9.48
C ARG A 6 9.50 14.86 8.47
N ALA A 7 10.78 15.18 8.61
CA ALA A 7 11.80 14.67 7.68
C ALA A 7 11.88 13.12 7.72
N GLU A 8 11.68 12.54 8.90
CA GLU A 8 11.69 11.09 9.02
C GLU A 8 10.49 10.46 8.33
N LEU A 9 9.31 11.08 8.46
CA LEU A 9 8.13 10.60 7.73
C LEU A 9 8.29 10.76 6.23
N GLU A 10 8.86 11.87 5.79
CA GLU A 10 9.11 12.06 4.37
C GLU A 10 10.05 10.98 3.82
N GLU A 11 11.10 10.66 4.56
CA GLU A 11 12.00 9.58 4.17
C GLU A 11 11.29 8.23 4.16
N MET A 12 10.45 7.97 5.16
CA MET A 12 9.66 6.72 5.20
C MET A 12 8.77 6.59 3.98
N VAL A 13 8.10 7.67 3.60
CA VAL A 13 7.23 7.68 2.42
C VAL A 13 8.05 7.38 1.16
N GLU A 14 9.24 7.97 1.01
CA GLU A 14 10.09 7.70 -0.15
C GLU A 14 10.55 6.25 -0.17
N ARG A 15 10.90 5.68 0.97
CA ARG A 15 11.26 4.26 1.07
C ARG A 15 10.09 3.37 0.68
N TRP A 16 8.89 3.72 1.12
CA TRP A 16 7.68 2.98 0.77
C TRP A 16 7.42 3.01 -0.73
N LEU A 17 7.46 4.20 -1.32
CA LEU A 17 7.20 4.34 -2.74
C LEU A 17 8.24 3.60 -3.59
N LYS A 18 9.51 3.62 -3.17
CA LYS A 18 10.54 2.86 -3.85
C LYS A 18 10.28 1.36 -3.73
N ALA A 19 9.96 0.89 -2.53
CA ALA A 19 9.67 -0.52 -2.31
C ALA A 19 8.48 -0.98 -3.14
N ASN A 20 7.47 -0.13 -3.27
CA ASN A 20 6.30 -0.43 -4.09
C ASN A 20 6.68 -0.57 -5.57
N ARG A 21 7.49 0.35 -6.08
CA ARG A 21 7.97 0.24 -7.46
C ARG A 21 8.83 -1.00 -7.68
N ASP A 22 9.70 -1.33 -6.73
CA ASP A 22 10.53 -2.52 -6.81
C ASP A 22 9.68 -3.78 -6.80
N ALA A 23 8.65 -3.82 -5.96
CA ALA A 23 7.72 -4.94 -5.88
C ALA A 23 6.96 -5.12 -7.20
N GLU A 24 6.48 -4.03 -7.76
CA GLU A 24 5.79 -4.05 -9.05
C GLU A 24 6.69 -4.60 -10.16
N ALA A 25 7.93 -4.14 -10.19
CA ALA A 25 8.90 -4.59 -11.19
C ALA A 25 9.23 -6.07 -11.05
N ALA A 26 9.28 -6.57 -9.83
CA ALA A 26 9.59 -7.97 -9.56
C ALA A 26 8.36 -8.88 -9.62
N GLY A 27 7.16 -8.31 -9.53
CA GLY A 27 5.93 -9.11 -9.38
C GLY A 27 5.87 -9.82 -8.05
N ASP A 28 6.51 -9.27 -7.02
CA ASP A 28 6.61 -9.89 -5.70
C ASP A 28 6.56 -8.80 -4.63
N TRP A 29 5.50 -8.79 -3.84
CA TRP A 29 5.28 -7.77 -2.81
C TRP A 29 5.72 -8.20 -1.41
N LYS A 30 6.08 -9.47 -1.23
CA LYS A 30 6.48 -9.98 0.10
C LYS A 30 7.61 -9.21 0.76
N PRO A 31 8.65 -8.76 0.03
CA PRO A 31 9.74 -8.00 0.66
C PRO A 31 9.27 -6.70 1.34
N MET A 32 8.14 -6.14 0.93
CA MET A 32 7.60 -4.94 1.55
C MET A 32 7.21 -5.15 3.02
N ALA A 33 7.04 -6.40 3.44
CA ALA A 33 6.69 -6.69 4.84
C ALA A 33 7.74 -6.20 5.81
N ASP A 34 9.00 -6.06 5.38
CA ASP A 34 10.07 -5.54 6.22
C ASP A 34 9.84 -4.07 6.62
N LEU A 35 8.95 -3.38 5.92
CA LEU A 35 8.57 -2.00 6.25
C LEU A 35 7.44 -1.92 7.27
N TYR A 36 7.07 -3.03 7.90
CA TYR A 36 6.02 -3.08 8.91
C TYR A 36 6.60 -3.53 10.24
N THR A 37 6.07 -2.99 11.34
CA THR A 37 6.46 -3.46 12.67
C THR A 37 5.97 -4.88 12.89
N GLU A 38 6.55 -5.56 13.87
CA GLU A 38 6.23 -6.96 14.13
C GLU A 38 4.76 -7.18 14.45
N ASP A 39 4.14 -6.21 15.11
CA ASP A 39 2.73 -6.27 15.54
C ASP A 39 1.79 -5.46 14.65
N ALA A 40 2.26 -5.02 13.49
CA ALA A 40 1.46 -4.18 12.60
C ALA A 40 0.21 -4.90 12.10
N THR A 41 -0.79 -4.11 11.75
CA THR A 41 -1.98 -4.65 11.08
C THR A 41 -2.16 -3.96 9.72
N TYR A 42 -2.62 -4.72 8.75
CA TYR A 42 -2.86 -4.23 7.39
C TYR A 42 -4.18 -4.80 6.91
N GLY A 43 -5.09 -3.95 6.52
CA GLY A 43 -6.38 -4.41 6.05
C GLY A 43 -6.98 -3.53 4.96
N TRP A 44 -8.05 -4.04 4.36
CA TRP A 44 -8.79 -3.29 3.34
C TRP A 44 -10.25 -3.72 3.31
N ASN A 45 -11.09 -2.92 2.61
CA ASN A 45 -12.48 -3.26 2.40
C ASN A 45 -12.63 -4.11 1.12
N TYR A 46 -13.60 -4.99 1.14
CA TYR A 46 -13.97 -5.77 -0.05
C TYR A 46 -15.25 -5.21 -0.69
N GLY A 47 -15.43 -3.91 -0.63
CA GLY A 47 -16.58 -3.28 -1.24
C GLY A 47 -17.74 -3.13 -0.28
N ASP A 48 -18.61 -4.08 -0.17
CA ASP A 48 -19.86 -3.88 0.55
C ASP A 48 -19.80 -4.19 2.05
N ARG A 49 -19.45 -5.41 2.44
CA ARG A 49 -19.57 -5.81 3.84
C ARG A 49 -18.41 -6.62 4.37
N THR A 50 -17.49 -6.98 3.52
CA THR A 50 -16.38 -7.86 3.90
C THR A 50 -15.13 -7.03 4.09
N GLU A 51 -14.43 -7.33 5.17
CA GLU A 51 -13.14 -6.71 5.43
C GLU A 51 -12.09 -7.79 5.54
N PHE A 52 -10.89 -7.47 5.06
CA PHE A 52 -9.72 -8.30 5.26
C PHE A 52 -8.76 -7.59 6.20
N ILE A 53 -8.23 -8.30 7.19
CA ILE A 53 -7.20 -7.75 8.07
C ILE A 53 -6.15 -8.82 8.34
N ALA A 54 -4.89 -8.48 8.05
CA ALA A 54 -3.73 -9.28 8.43
C ALA A 54 -3.18 -8.72 9.73
N VAL A 55 -2.91 -9.58 10.68
CA VAL A 55 -2.42 -9.20 12.00
C VAL A 55 -1.01 -9.74 12.18
N GLY A 56 -0.05 -8.82 12.31
CA GLY A 56 1.36 -9.16 12.47
C GLY A 56 2.11 -9.20 11.15
N ARG A 57 3.42 -8.95 11.24
CA ARG A 57 4.27 -8.88 10.04
C ARG A 57 4.23 -10.16 9.22
N ASP A 58 4.18 -11.31 9.87
CA ASP A 58 4.19 -12.58 9.15
C ASP A 58 2.92 -12.78 8.33
N GLU A 59 1.75 -12.46 8.87
CA GLU A 59 0.52 -12.50 8.10
C GLU A 59 0.52 -11.46 6.99
N ILE A 60 1.07 -10.29 7.26
CA ILE A 60 1.19 -9.26 6.23
C ILE A 60 2.03 -9.80 5.07
N ARG A 61 3.15 -10.45 5.37
CA ARG A 61 4.04 -11.00 4.33
C ARG A 61 3.37 -12.13 3.55
N GLU A 62 2.83 -13.11 4.26
CA GLU A 62 2.38 -14.33 3.61
C GLU A 62 0.98 -14.22 3.03
N VAL A 63 0.12 -13.41 3.61
CA VAL A 63 -1.28 -13.31 3.18
C VAL A 63 -1.53 -12.00 2.44
N ALA A 64 -1.40 -10.85 3.10
CA ALA A 64 -1.72 -9.56 2.47
C ALA A 64 -0.84 -9.30 1.24
N LEU A 65 0.46 -9.49 1.36
CA LEU A 65 1.43 -9.22 0.30
C LEU A 65 1.79 -10.48 -0.49
N GLY A 66 1.35 -11.63 -0.06
CA GLY A 66 1.60 -12.89 -0.74
C GLY A 66 0.36 -13.43 -1.40
N LEU A 67 -0.44 -14.16 -0.64
CA LEU A 67 -1.60 -14.88 -1.17
C LEU A 67 -2.60 -13.95 -1.88
N GLU A 68 -2.91 -12.80 -1.27
CA GLU A 68 -3.87 -11.86 -1.83
C GLU A 68 -3.35 -11.15 -3.09
N MET A 69 -2.05 -11.14 -3.29
CA MET A 69 -1.44 -10.53 -4.48
C MET A 69 -1.15 -11.54 -5.59
N GLU A 70 -1.50 -12.80 -5.39
CA GLU A 70 -1.33 -13.82 -6.44
C GLU A 70 -2.16 -13.45 -7.67
N GLY A 71 -1.57 -13.60 -8.84
CA GLY A 71 -2.25 -13.27 -10.09
C GLY A 71 -2.18 -11.79 -10.46
N LEU A 72 -1.57 -10.95 -9.64
CA LEU A 72 -1.46 -9.52 -9.92
C LEU A 72 -0.09 -9.12 -10.48
N GLY A 73 0.71 -10.09 -10.94
CA GLY A 73 1.96 -9.77 -11.61
C GLY A 73 1.70 -8.88 -12.84
N GLY A 74 2.49 -7.81 -12.96
CA GLY A 74 2.28 -6.83 -14.03
C GLY A 74 1.35 -5.68 -13.66
N TRP A 75 0.65 -5.78 -12.54
CA TRP A 75 -0.18 -4.67 -12.05
C TRP A 75 0.68 -3.60 -11.42
N GLU A 76 0.24 -2.36 -11.54
CA GLU A 76 0.91 -1.20 -10.96
C GLU A 76 -0.09 -0.36 -10.18
N TYR A 77 0.41 0.36 -9.18
CA TYR A 77 -0.40 1.21 -8.31
C TYR A 77 0.25 2.58 -8.20
N PRO A 78 0.21 3.39 -9.28
CA PRO A 78 0.85 4.71 -9.26
C PRO A 78 0.14 5.63 -8.28
N TYR A 79 0.91 6.29 -7.43
CA TYR A 79 0.40 7.24 -6.46
C TYR A 79 0.21 8.60 -7.11
N MET A 80 -1.00 9.14 -6.98
CA MET A 80 -1.39 10.41 -7.61
C MET A 80 -1.27 11.58 -6.67
N ALA A 81 -1.43 11.36 -5.37
CA ALA A 81 -1.37 12.40 -4.36
C ALA A 81 -0.91 11.82 -3.03
N LYS A 82 -0.24 12.65 -2.23
CA LYS A 82 0.31 12.23 -0.95
C LYS A 82 0.03 13.30 0.09
N ILE A 83 -0.37 12.89 1.29
CA ILE A 83 -0.59 13.78 2.41
C ILE A 83 0.16 13.23 3.62
N ILE A 84 0.97 14.05 4.25
CA ILE A 84 1.71 13.67 5.46
C ILE A 84 1.25 14.56 6.60
N ASP A 85 0.86 13.94 7.71
CA ASP A 85 0.58 14.61 8.96
C ASP A 85 1.61 14.16 9.98
N ALA A 86 2.67 14.94 10.15
CA ALA A 86 3.78 14.57 11.01
C ALA A 86 3.40 14.60 12.49
N GLU A 87 2.46 15.45 12.89
CA GLU A 87 2.03 15.52 14.28
C GLU A 87 1.42 14.21 14.74
N GLN A 88 0.63 13.60 13.87
CA GLN A 88 -0.06 12.35 14.19
C GLN A 88 0.71 11.12 13.71
N GLY A 89 1.74 11.31 12.91
CA GLY A 89 2.49 10.20 12.33
C GLY A 89 1.73 9.48 11.23
N PHE A 90 0.94 10.20 10.44
CA PHE A 90 0.10 9.63 9.40
C PHE A 90 0.63 9.94 8.01
N PHE A 91 0.43 8.99 7.12
CA PHE A 91 0.58 9.19 5.68
C PHE A 91 -0.67 8.69 4.99
N VAL A 92 -1.22 9.51 4.08
CA VAL A 92 -2.34 9.09 3.23
C VAL A 92 -1.91 9.25 1.79
N GLY A 93 -2.03 8.17 1.03
CA GLY A 93 -1.72 8.17 -0.40
C GLY A 93 -2.94 7.78 -1.21
N PHE A 94 -3.12 8.42 -2.36
CA PHE A 94 -4.19 8.11 -3.30
C PHE A 94 -3.55 7.52 -4.56
N TRP A 95 -4.07 6.38 -5.03
CA TRP A 95 -3.48 5.66 -6.14
C TRP A 95 -4.55 5.12 -7.09
N LYS A 96 -4.11 4.79 -8.29
CA LYS A 96 -4.92 4.07 -9.27
C LYS A 96 -4.47 2.62 -9.32
N GLN A 97 -5.29 1.78 -9.92
CA GLN A 97 -4.89 0.42 -10.27
C GLN A 97 -4.73 0.35 -11.78
N VAL A 98 -3.57 -0.09 -12.22
CA VAL A 98 -3.30 -0.28 -13.65
C VAL A 98 -2.99 -1.76 -13.86
N ALA A 99 -3.86 -2.43 -14.58
CA ALA A 99 -3.72 -3.86 -14.85
C ALA A 99 -2.57 -4.12 -15.82
N GLY A 100 -2.00 -5.31 -15.73
CA GLY A 100 -1.00 -5.74 -16.70
C GLY A 100 -1.61 -5.88 -18.09
N GLY A 101 -0.80 -5.60 -19.12
CA GLY A 101 -1.23 -5.65 -20.48
C GLY A 101 -1.74 -4.32 -21.00
N SER A 102 -2.19 -4.32 -22.24
CA SER A 102 -2.63 -3.09 -22.89
C SER A 102 -3.74 -3.37 -23.89
N ARG A 103 -4.44 -2.30 -24.26
CA ARG A 103 -5.44 -2.35 -25.32
C ARG A 103 -4.75 -2.48 -26.68
N GLU A 104 -5.53 -2.70 -27.72
CA GLU A 104 -5.00 -2.84 -29.08
C GLU A 104 -4.20 -1.63 -29.54
N ASP A 105 -4.58 -0.42 -29.07
CA ASP A 105 -3.88 0.81 -29.43
C ASP A 105 -2.63 1.08 -28.58
N GLY A 106 -2.27 0.15 -27.69
CA GLY A 106 -1.08 0.28 -26.83
C GLY A 106 -1.30 0.96 -25.51
N THR A 107 -2.50 1.49 -25.25
CA THR A 107 -2.77 2.13 -23.96
C THR A 107 -2.98 1.08 -22.86
N PRO A 108 -2.47 1.32 -21.64
CA PRO A 108 -2.66 0.38 -20.53
C PRO A 108 -4.13 0.25 -20.14
N TYR A 109 -4.50 -0.91 -19.62
CA TYR A 109 -5.79 -1.05 -18.96
C TYR A 109 -5.75 -0.36 -17.60
N GLU A 110 -6.80 0.36 -17.28
CA GLU A 110 -6.96 0.96 -15.96
C GLU A 110 -8.27 0.47 -15.36
N ILE A 111 -8.20 0.21 -14.04
CA ILE A 111 -9.43 -0.03 -13.28
C ILE A 111 -10.00 1.34 -12.94
N ALA A 112 -11.28 1.52 -13.19
CA ALA A 112 -11.94 2.78 -12.88
C ALA A 112 -11.96 3.01 -11.36
N GLY A 113 -11.91 4.26 -10.98
CA GLY A 113 -11.94 4.64 -9.58
C GLY A 113 -10.57 4.89 -9.00
N ILE A 114 -10.55 5.44 -7.81
CA ILE A 114 -9.34 5.78 -7.08
C ILE A 114 -9.35 5.01 -5.78
N GLY A 115 -8.24 4.35 -5.48
CA GLY A 115 -8.03 3.75 -4.18
C GLY A 115 -7.16 4.64 -3.32
N GLY A 116 -6.99 4.27 -2.08
CA GLY A 116 -6.11 4.98 -1.18
C GLY A 116 -5.64 4.10 -0.05
N SER A 117 -4.58 4.57 0.60
CA SER A 117 -3.99 3.90 1.75
C SER A 117 -3.74 4.92 2.85
N TRP A 118 -4.12 4.54 4.05
CA TRP A 118 -3.87 5.33 5.25
C TRP A 118 -2.91 4.55 6.14
N PHE A 119 -1.76 5.15 6.41
CA PHE A 119 -0.69 4.52 7.18
C PHE A 119 -0.46 5.26 8.47
N LYS A 120 -0.11 4.52 9.52
CA LYS A 120 0.41 5.10 10.75
C LYS A 120 1.85 4.63 10.94
N TYR A 121 2.71 5.59 11.27
CA TYR A 121 4.14 5.32 11.42
C TYR A 121 4.45 4.76 12.80
N GLY A 122 5.28 3.73 12.85
CA GLY A 122 5.66 3.07 14.10
C GLY A 122 7.08 3.36 14.55
N GLY A 123 7.81 4.22 13.85
CA GLY A 123 9.23 4.45 14.12
C GLY A 123 10.11 3.46 13.36
N ASN A 124 11.41 3.68 13.40
CA ASN A 124 12.42 2.79 12.80
C ASN A 124 12.18 2.52 11.32
N HIS A 125 11.61 3.50 10.60
CA HIS A 125 11.24 3.38 9.20
C HIS A 125 10.31 2.19 8.94
N GLN A 126 9.30 2.04 9.81
CA GLN A 126 8.29 0.99 9.69
C GLN A 126 6.90 1.54 9.96
N TRP A 127 5.92 1.03 9.22
CA TRP A 127 4.50 1.29 9.48
C TRP A 127 4.02 0.34 10.57
N CYS A 128 3.16 0.84 11.47
CA CYS A 128 2.52 -0.03 12.46
C CYS A 128 1.06 -0.31 12.14
N TRP A 129 0.52 0.33 11.11
CA TRP A 129 -0.89 0.19 10.79
C TRP A 129 -1.12 0.69 9.38
N GLN A 130 -1.94 -0.02 8.62
CA GLN A 130 -2.34 0.40 7.27
C GLN A 130 -3.76 -0.04 6.99
N ARG A 131 -4.56 0.86 6.38
CA ARG A 131 -5.88 0.52 5.88
C ARG A 131 -6.02 1.07 4.48
N ASP A 132 -6.45 0.22 3.58
CA ASP A 132 -6.68 0.57 2.18
C ASP A 132 -8.16 0.61 1.90
N TRP A 133 -8.56 1.41 0.93
CA TRP A 133 -9.92 1.40 0.41
C TRP A 133 -9.89 1.38 -1.10
N PHE A 134 -10.92 0.74 -1.67
CA PHE A 134 -11.07 0.57 -3.10
C PHE A 134 -12.47 0.97 -3.50
N ASP A 135 -12.62 1.37 -4.75
CA ASP A 135 -13.93 1.54 -5.34
C ASP A 135 -14.25 0.26 -6.13
N LEU A 136 -14.83 -0.70 -5.43
CA LEU A 136 -15.16 -2.01 -6.00
C LEU A 136 -16.62 -2.12 -6.43
N GLY A 137 -17.40 -1.08 -6.23
CA GLY A 137 -18.83 -1.09 -6.52
C GLY A 137 -19.18 -0.81 -7.97
N ASN A 138 -18.20 -0.56 -8.78
CA ASN A 138 -18.40 -0.24 -10.17
C ASN A 138 -17.86 -1.36 -11.07
#